data_c662fc34b0d18acb06f6ba3681f29b65
#
_entry.id   c662fc34b0d18acb06f6ba3681f29b65
#
_cell.length_a   1.000
_cell.length_b   1.000
_cell.length_c   1.000
_cell.angle_alpha   90.00
_cell.angle_beta   90.00
_cell.angle_gamma   90.00
#
_symmetry.space_group_name_H-M   'P 1'
#
loop_
_entity.id
_entity.type
_entity.pdbx_description
1 polymer ?
#
loop_
_entity_poly.entity_id
_entity_poly.type
_entity_poly.pdbx_seq_one_letter_code
_entity_poly.pdbx_strand_id
1 'polypeptide(L)'
;MQVSCWIDNIDRNKIPYIKEDDWRYSYPSLTPLNITKEEKENLFDISNVLFWAMHKTVKSVRHVNDLFGNLSFIGSKFDCISNLSRMDFVKDMNGDFRLIEINSDTPCAIPETFYGNFRFKSKEISLKEKEINKQLAEIFINLCSNDDVIAFASDPKYKEDWYNTKYLYDNFMEHKPQNVYAILIPLSELEVFDDGVYVKNIDQKINILYRLYPTELLIKDKSNDGYPIGMKMIELHNEGKIYLVNPPEALIMQDKRIPAMLHYLNDKYCFYSKRESTYIKKYVPFSGLSFEGILNVSSADKIIKKPIYGREGSGITIYDRNKNIIEQSTVFNENNENVQYIYEEYIEQTKSSIMTAENIKLNGYITYSVFLLNGEAVGLYGRFDVNKICGVEALWLPICMTDTKGTITSIKNEFNFK
;
A
#
# COMPACT_ATOMS: atom_id res chain seq x y z
N MET A 1 -15.38 15.09 -33.19
CA MET A 1 -15.97 14.53 -31.95
C MET A 1 -14.85 14.49 -30.93
N GLN A 2 -14.96 15.26 -29.86
CA GLN A 2 -14.04 15.10 -28.73
C GLN A 2 -14.23 13.67 -28.20
N VAL A 3 -13.16 12.88 -28.21
CA VAL A 3 -13.14 11.60 -27.51
C VAL A 3 -13.40 11.93 -26.05
N SER A 4 -14.57 11.54 -25.52
CA SER A 4 -14.89 11.78 -24.11
C SER A 4 -13.78 11.08 -23.30
N CYS A 5 -12.99 11.87 -22.61
CA CYS A 5 -11.93 11.36 -21.77
C CYS A 5 -12.56 10.52 -20.66
N TRP A 6 -12.10 9.28 -20.44
CA TRP A 6 -12.60 8.43 -19.36
C TRP A 6 -12.52 9.11 -17.98
N ILE A 7 -11.62 10.07 -17.85
CA ILE A 7 -11.43 10.89 -16.65
C ILE A 7 -12.71 11.67 -16.30
N ASP A 8 -13.52 12.03 -17.31
CA ASP A 8 -14.81 12.69 -17.10
C ASP A 8 -15.87 11.75 -16.49
N ASN A 9 -15.60 10.45 -16.44
CA ASN A 9 -16.44 9.47 -15.76
C ASN A 9 -16.19 9.42 -14.24
N ILE A 10 -15.12 10.03 -13.76
CA ILE A 10 -14.73 10.00 -12.34
C ILE A 10 -15.60 11.00 -11.56
N ASP A 11 -16.28 10.49 -10.54
CA ASP A 11 -16.97 11.32 -9.54
C ASP A 11 -15.95 12.04 -8.65
N ARG A 12 -15.96 13.37 -8.71
CA ARG A 12 -15.08 14.24 -7.92
C ARG A 12 -15.37 14.21 -6.42
N ASN A 13 -16.50 13.69 -6.00
CA ASN A 13 -16.79 13.45 -4.59
C ASN A 13 -16.09 12.19 -4.06
N LYS A 14 -15.65 11.30 -4.95
CA LYS A 14 -14.88 10.09 -4.58
C LYS A 14 -13.37 10.27 -4.78
N ILE A 15 -12.95 10.91 -5.88
CA ILE A 15 -11.55 11.22 -6.19
C ILE A 15 -11.45 12.69 -6.61
N PRO A 16 -11.37 13.64 -5.66
CA PRO A 16 -11.28 15.06 -5.99
C PRO A 16 -9.87 15.50 -6.42
N TYR A 17 -8.83 14.75 -6.05
CA TYR A 17 -7.42 15.02 -6.32
C TYR A 17 -6.97 14.50 -7.70
N ILE A 18 -7.75 14.80 -8.75
CA ILE A 18 -7.38 14.46 -10.15
C ILE A 18 -6.29 15.38 -10.67
N LYS A 19 -6.28 16.63 -10.22
CA LYS A 19 -5.30 17.65 -10.53
C LYS A 19 -5.20 18.62 -9.35
N GLU A 20 -3.99 18.79 -8.83
CA GLU A 20 -3.66 19.85 -7.88
C GLU A 20 -2.87 20.96 -8.60
N ASP A 21 -2.89 22.16 -8.05
CA ASP A 21 -2.33 23.36 -8.72
C ASP A 21 -0.82 23.29 -8.95
N ASP A 22 -0.11 22.59 -8.05
CA ASP A 22 1.34 22.39 -8.10
C ASP A 22 1.76 21.14 -8.88
N TRP A 23 0.80 20.29 -9.32
CA TRP A 23 1.11 19.09 -10.09
C TRP A 23 1.37 19.41 -11.56
N ARG A 24 2.49 18.90 -12.07
CA ARG A 24 2.85 19.07 -13.47
C ARG A 24 1.83 18.46 -14.43
N TYR A 25 1.33 17.26 -14.09
CA TYR A 25 0.33 16.54 -14.88
C TYR A 25 -0.87 16.20 -14.01
N SER A 26 -2.01 15.92 -14.65
CA SER A 26 -3.16 15.32 -13.98
C SER A 26 -2.81 13.91 -13.52
N TYR A 27 -3.31 13.50 -12.35
CA TYR A 27 -3.01 12.23 -11.71
C TYR A 27 -3.37 11.01 -12.58
N PRO A 28 -4.57 10.90 -13.21
CA PRO A 28 -4.90 9.77 -14.07
C PRO A 28 -4.30 9.93 -15.46
N SER A 29 -3.72 8.83 -15.96
CA SER A 29 -3.20 8.72 -17.32
C SER A 29 -4.32 8.37 -18.33
N LEU A 30 -4.18 8.80 -19.60
CA LEU A 30 -5.02 8.30 -20.70
C LEU A 30 -4.66 6.87 -21.11
N THR A 31 -3.43 6.45 -20.86
CA THR A 31 -2.97 5.10 -21.17
C THR A 31 -3.23 4.17 -19.99
N PRO A 32 -4.00 3.07 -20.18
CA PRO A 32 -4.21 2.10 -19.12
C PRO A 32 -3.00 1.20 -18.91
N LEU A 33 -2.93 0.60 -17.72
CA LEU A 33 -2.11 -0.57 -17.48
C LEU A 33 -2.82 -1.80 -18.05
N ASN A 34 -2.30 -2.31 -19.16
CA ASN A 34 -2.80 -3.55 -19.75
C ASN A 34 -2.24 -4.75 -18.99
N ILE A 35 -3.12 -5.64 -18.56
CA ILE A 35 -2.77 -6.89 -17.88
C ILE A 35 -3.65 -8.02 -18.39
N THR A 36 -3.05 -9.18 -18.70
CA THR A 36 -3.81 -10.36 -19.11
C THR A 36 -4.45 -11.04 -17.90
N LYS A 37 -5.45 -11.89 -18.17
CA LYS A 37 -6.05 -12.70 -17.11
C LYS A 37 -5.02 -13.58 -16.40
N GLU A 38 -4.14 -14.24 -17.19
CA GLU A 38 -3.05 -15.07 -16.67
C GLU A 38 -2.08 -14.28 -15.78
N GLU A 39 -1.64 -13.10 -16.24
CA GLU A 39 -0.75 -12.23 -15.45
C GLU A 39 -1.38 -11.77 -14.15
N LYS A 40 -2.68 -11.42 -14.19
CA LYS A 40 -3.43 -11.06 -12.99
C LYS A 40 -3.51 -12.21 -11.99
N GLU A 41 -3.90 -13.41 -12.46
CA GLU A 41 -4.02 -14.61 -11.63
C GLU A 41 -2.65 -14.98 -11.01
N ASN A 42 -1.58 -14.93 -11.80
CA ASN A 42 -0.22 -15.14 -11.32
C ASN A 42 0.19 -14.11 -10.27
N LEU A 43 -0.06 -12.82 -10.51
CA LEU A 43 0.29 -11.76 -9.57
C LEU A 43 -0.52 -11.87 -8.26
N PHE A 44 -1.79 -12.26 -8.33
CA PHE A 44 -2.63 -12.52 -7.16
C PHE A 44 -2.12 -13.72 -6.35
N ASP A 45 -1.75 -14.80 -7.03
CA ASP A 45 -1.18 -15.98 -6.39
C ASP A 45 0.15 -15.67 -5.68
N ILE A 46 1.04 -14.91 -6.35
CA ILE A 46 2.29 -14.42 -5.75
C ILE A 46 1.99 -13.63 -4.49
N SER A 47 1.05 -12.68 -4.57
CA SER A 47 0.70 -11.80 -3.46
C SER A 47 0.15 -12.57 -2.26
N ASN A 48 -0.76 -13.52 -2.49
CA ASN A 48 -1.34 -14.37 -1.44
C ASN A 48 -0.24 -15.20 -0.74
N VAL A 49 0.61 -15.87 -1.51
CA VAL A 49 1.68 -16.72 -0.93
C VAL A 49 2.68 -15.89 -0.13
N LEU A 50 3.12 -14.75 -0.66
CA LEU A 50 4.09 -13.89 0.02
C LEU A 50 3.49 -13.20 1.25
N PHE A 51 2.21 -12.79 1.20
CA PHE A 51 1.53 -12.23 2.37
C PHE A 51 1.55 -13.22 3.54
N TRP A 52 1.15 -14.47 3.31
CA TRP A 52 1.11 -15.47 4.37
C TRP A 52 2.50 -15.89 4.85
N ALA A 53 3.52 -15.88 3.98
CA ALA A 53 4.91 -16.08 4.39
C ALA A 53 5.39 -14.93 5.31
N MET A 54 5.08 -13.67 4.96
CA MET A 54 5.36 -12.49 5.79
C MET A 54 4.61 -12.53 7.12
N HIS A 55 3.32 -12.90 7.09
CA HIS A 55 2.49 -13.07 8.29
C HIS A 55 3.11 -14.06 9.28
N LYS A 56 3.54 -15.24 8.80
CA LYS A 56 4.25 -16.24 9.61
C LYS A 56 5.56 -15.67 10.18
N THR A 57 6.30 -14.91 9.37
CA THR A 57 7.54 -14.27 9.79
C THR A 57 7.28 -13.30 10.93
N VAL A 58 6.35 -12.38 10.77
CA VAL A 58 6.01 -11.39 11.80
C VAL A 58 5.59 -12.06 13.09
N LYS A 59 4.73 -13.08 13.05
CA LYS A 59 4.33 -13.84 14.23
C LYS A 59 5.52 -14.49 14.95
N SER A 60 6.53 -14.91 14.22
CA SER A 60 7.71 -15.58 14.78
C SER A 60 8.74 -14.60 15.35
N VAL A 61 8.87 -13.39 14.78
CA VAL A 61 9.94 -12.45 15.10
C VAL A 61 9.51 -11.21 15.89
N ARG A 62 8.22 -10.95 16.02
CA ARG A 62 7.68 -9.74 16.70
C ARG A 62 8.17 -9.56 18.13
N HIS A 63 8.57 -10.65 18.80
CA HIS A 63 9.07 -10.63 20.17
C HIS A 63 10.61 -10.52 20.25
N VAL A 64 11.30 -10.42 19.10
CA VAL A 64 12.76 -10.31 19.07
C VAL A 64 13.15 -8.83 19.10
N ASN A 65 13.36 -8.30 20.31
CA ASN A 65 13.71 -6.90 20.56
C ASN A 65 14.93 -6.42 19.77
N ASP A 66 15.91 -7.28 19.57
CA ASP A 66 17.16 -6.94 18.87
C ASP A 66 16.96 -6.67 17.37
N LEU A 67 15.86 -7.19 16.77
CA LEU A 67 15.57 -6.99 15.35
C LEU A 67 14.79 -5.72 15.07
N PHE A 68 13.78 -5.41 15.90
CA PHE A 68 12.84 -4.32 15.66
C PHE A 68 12.94 -3.18 16.69
N GLY A 69 13.97 -3.21 17.56
CA GLY A 69 14.16 -2.19 18.58
C GLY A 69 12.97 -2.11 19.55
N ASN A 70 12.50 -0.90 19.82
CA ASN A 70 11.43 -0.64 20.79
C ASN A 70 10.01 -1.05 20.31
N LEU A 71 9.86 -1.93 19.32
CA LEU A 71 8.55 -2.43 18.88
C LEU A 71 8.05 -3.65 19.70
N SER A 72 8.75 -4.03 20.75
CA SER A 72 8.38 -5.13 21.67
C SER A 72 7.02 -4.92 22.39
N PHE A 73 6.53 -3.68 22.43
CA PHE A 73 5.21 -3.35 22.95
C PHE A 73 4.06 -3.75 22.03
N ILE A 74 4.35 -4.10 20.78
CA ILE A 74 3.37 -4.58 19.82
C ILE A 74 3.12 -6.06 20.10
N GLY A 75 1.98 -6.39 20.68
CA GLY A 75 1.60 -7.75 21.03
C GLY A 75 0.10 -7.86 21.24
N SER A 76 -0.64 -8.02 20.17
CA SER A 76 -2.10 -8.09 20.19
C SER A 76 -2.61 -9.48 20.56
N LYS A 77 -3.80 -9.53 21.16
CA LYS A 77 -4.62 -10.73 21.35
C LYS A 77 -5.23 -11.20 20.01
N PHE A 78 -5.23 -10.36 19.01
CA PHE A 78 -5.83 -10.63 17.71
C PHE A 78 -4.86 -11.41 16.81
N ASP A 79 -5.43 -12.28 15.99
CA ASP A 79 -4.64 -13.18 15.13
C ASP A 79 -4.28 -12.54 13.77
N CYS A 80 -4.98 -11.46 13.41
CA CYS A 80 -4.74 -10.70 12.19
C CYS A 80 -3.56 -9.73 12.36
N ILE A 81 -2.70 -9.64 11.34
CA ILE A 81 -1.60 -8.66 11.29
C ILE A 81 -1.96 -7.46 10.41
N SER A 82 -2.74 -7.67 9.34
CA SER A 82 -3.21 -6.59 8.47
C SER A 82 -4.52 -6.99 7.80
N ASN A 83 -5.57 -6.18 7.99
CA ASN A 83 -6.87 -6.39 7.36
C ASN A 83 -6.91 -5.87 5.92
N LEU A 84 -6.20 -4.77 5.66
CA LEU A 84 -6.10 -4.11 4.36
C LEU A 84 -4.65 -3.80 4.07
N SER A 85 -4.11 -4.36 3.00
CA SER A 85 -2.73 -4.12 2.60
C SER A 85 -2.59 -3.96 1.09
N ARG A 86 -1.46 -3.37 0.66
CA ARG A 86 -1.10 -3.23 -0.74
C ARG A 86 0.33 -3.71 -0.91
N MET A 87 0.55 -4.66 -1.81
CA MET A 87 1.87 -5.12 -2.22
C MET A 87 2.23 -4.49 -3.56
N ASP A 88 3.41 -3.91 -3.66
CA ASP A 88 3.90 -3.22 -4.84
C ASP A 88 4.98 -4.06 -5.53
N PHE A 89 4.84 -4.24 -6.85
CA PHE A 89 5.70 -5.05 -7.70
C PHE A 89 6.18 -4.27 -8.91
N VAL A 90 7.29 -4.72 -9.45
CA VAL A 90 7.78 -4.31 -10.78
C VAL A 90 7.97 -5.54 -11.65
N LYS A 91 8.00 -5.37 -12.97
CA LYS A 91 8.46 -6.43 -13.89
C LYS A 91 9.94 -6.25 -14.17
N ASP A 92 10.72 -7.31 -13.99
CA ASP A 92 12.11 -7.33 -14.42
C ASP A 92 12.26 -7.39 -15.95
N MET A 93 13.50 -7.42 -16.44
CA MET A 93 13.80 -7.47 -17.88
C MET A 93 13.28 -8.74 -18.58
N ASN A 94 12.96 -9.80 -17.82
CA ASN A 94 12.37 -11.04 -18.34
C ASN A 94 10.84 -11.01 -18.32
N GLY A 95 10.24 -9.98 -17.72
CA GLY A 95 8.80 -9.83 -17.51
C GLY A 95 8.27 -10.56 -16.28
N ASP A 96 9.15 -11.11 -15.42
CA ASP A 96 8.76 -11.69 -14.13
C ASP A 96 8.47 -10.59 -13.11
N PHE A 97 7.42 -10.78 -12.30
CA PHE A 97 7.11 -9.87 -11.21
C PHE A 97 8.13 -10.00 -10.07
N ARG A 98 8.55 -8.89 -9.51
CA ARG A 98 9.45 -8.82 -8.37
C ARG A 98 8.85 -7.85 -7.33
N LEU A 99 8.77 -8.31 -6.09
CA LEU A 99 8.27 -7.50 -4.98
C LEU A 99 9.23 -6.35 -4.69
N ILE A 100 8.70 -5.15 -4.42
CA ILE A 100 9.50 -3.99 -4.00
C ILE A 100 9.14 -3.50 -2.60
N GLU A 101 7.88 -3.64 -2.17
CA GLU A 101 7.43 -3.32 -0.82
C GLU A 101 6.04 -3.87 -0.52
N ILE A 102 5.67 -3.88 0.76
CA ILE A 102 4.31 -4.05 1.25
C ILE A 102 3.91 -2.85 2.10
N ASN A 103 2.74 -2.29 1.82
CA ASN A 103 2.08 -1.26 2.60
C ASN A 103 0.95 -1.91 3.39
N SER A 104 1.24 -2.35 4.60
CA SER A 104 0.31 -3.14 5.44
C SER A 104 -0.32 -2.35 6.57
N ASP A 105 0.19 -1.16 6.90
CA ASP A 105 -0.35 -0.32 7.97
C ASP A 105 -1.41 0.66 7.44
N THR A 106 -1.04 1.52 6.48
CA THR A 106 -1.88 2.59 5.93
C THR A 106 -1.81 2.65 4.41
N PRO A 107 -2.32 1.63 3.67
CA PRO A 107 -2.30 1.66 2.21
C PRO A 107 -3.26 2.71 1.65
N CYS A 108 -2.78 3.54 0.70
CA CYS A 108 -3.57 4.49 -0.08
C CYS A 108 -3.88 3.95 -1.48
N ALA A 109 -4.61 4.72 -2.31
CA ALA A 109 -5.14 4.39 -3.63
C ALA A 109 -6.34 3.42 -3.59
N ILE A 110 -7.16 3.53 -2.54
CA ILE A 110 -8.37 2.74 -2.35
C ILE A 110 -9.45 3.14 -3.35
N PRO A 111 -9.85 4.44 -3.48
CA PRO A 111 -10.85 4.86 -4.46
C PRO A 111 -10.44 4.53 -5.90
N GLU A 112 -9.17 4.66 -6.26
CA GLU A 112 -8.64 4.32 -7.58
C GLU A 112 -8.86 2.85 -7.91
N THR A 113 -8.58 1.98 -6.92
CA THR A 113 -8.66 0.53 -7.07
C THR A 113 -10.09 0.03 -7.12
N PHE A 114 -10.92 0.44 -6.16
CA PHE A 114 -12.25 -0.14 -5.94
C PHE A 114 -13.37 0.60 -6.68
N TYR A 115 -13.09 1.79 -7.22
CA TYR A 115 -14.03 2.59 -8.00
C TYR A 115 -13.43 3.06 -9.33
N GLY A 116 -12.30 3.76 -9.28
CA GLY A 116 -11.74 4.49 -10.43
C GLY A 116 -11.41 3.60 -11.63
N ASN A 117 -10.86 2.40 -11.40
CA ASN A 117 -10.56 1.44 -12.46
C ASN A 117 -11.78 1.03 -13.27
N PHE A 118 -12.98 1.01 -12.67
CA PHE A 118 -14.22 0.68 -13.37
C PHE A 118 -14.70 1.84 -14.27
N ARG A 119 -14.34 3.10 -13.94
CA ARG A 119 -14.69 4.29 -14.72
C ARG A 119 -13.93 4.35 -16.05
N PHE A 120 -12.83 3.67 -16.18
CA PHE A 120 -12.11 3.57 -17.45
C PHE A 120 -12.98 2.95 -18.56
N LYS A 121 -13.84 1.99 -18.22
CA LYS A 121 -14.70 1.29 -19.19
C LYS A 121 -16.11 1.85 -19.28
N SER A 122 -16.69 2.34 -18.19
CA SER A 122 -18.08 2.78 -18.13
C SER A 122 -18.34 3.72 -16.96
N LYS A 123 -19.33 4.63 -17.13
CA LYS A 123 -19.90 5.42 -16.05
C LYS A 123 -20.78 4.58 -15.11
N GLU A 124 -21.35 3.50 -15.62
CA GLU A 124 -22.29 2.66 -14.88
C GLU A 124 -21.55 1.73 -13.90
N ILE A 125 -22.18 1.48 -12.75
CA ILE A 125 -21.67 0.57 -11.74
C ILE A 125 -21.92 -0.87 -12.19
N SER A 126 -20.83 -1.63 -12.35
CA SER A 126 -20.88 -3.05 -12.75
C SER A 126 -21.19 -3.96 -11.56
N LEU A 127 -21.70 -5.19 -11.83
CA LEU A 127 -21.88 -6.21 -10.80
C LEU A 127 -20.56 -6.55 -10.09
N LYS A 128 -19.45 -6.60 -10.85
CA LYS A 128 -18.12 -6.86 -10.29
C LYS A 128 -17.65 -5.75 -9.36
N GLU A 129 -17.95 -4.49 -9.68
CA GLU A 129 -17.66 -3.35 -8.81
C GLU A 129 -18.44 -3.45 -7.50
N LYS A 130 -19.72 -3.81 -7.55
CA LYS A 130 -20.54 -4.04 -6.35
C LYS A 130 -19.99 -5.17 -5.48
N GLU A 131 -19.59 -6.28 -6.11
CA GLU A 131 -19.05 -7.44 -5.41
C GLU A 131 -17.73 -7.11 -4.68
N ILE A 132 -16.78 -6.46 -5.34
CA ILE A 132 -15.50 -6.11 -4.73
C ILE A 132 -15.66 -5.06 -3.61
N ASN A 133 -16.61 -4.13 -3.76
CA ASN A 133 -16.93 -3.15 -2.72
C ASN A 133 -17.61 -3.79 -1.51
N LYS A 134 -18.45 -4.80 -1.73
CA LYS A 134 -19.01 -5.62 -0.63
C LYS A 134 -17.90 -6.34 0.13
N GLN A 135 -16.97 -6.98 -0.55
CA GLN A 135 -15.80 -7.62 0.08
C GLN A 135 -14.96 -6.61 0.89
N LEU A 136 -14.78 -5.39 0.36
CA LEU A 136 -14.10 -4.32 1.09
C LEU A 136 -14.84 -3.91 2.38
N ALA A 137 -16.17 -3.84 2.36
CA ALA A 137 -16.95 -3.57 3.55
C ALA A 137 -16.91 -4.73 4.57
N GLU A 138 -16.85 -5.98 4.10
CA GLU A 138 -16.83 -7.19 4.94
C GLU A 138 -15.62 -7.24 5.88
N ILE A 139 -14.48 -6.60 5.54
CA ILE A 139 -13.34 -6.53 6.49
C ILE A 139 -13.69 -5.81 7.78
N PHE A 140 -14.60 -4.82 7.72
CA PHE A 140 -15.08 -4.10 8.89
C PHE A 140 -16.29 -4.76 9.53
N ILE A 141 -17.24 -5.25 8.71
CA ILE A 141 -18.46 -5.92 9.18
C ILE A 141 -18.10 -7.13 10.07
N ASN A 142 -17.10 -7.91 9.67
CA ASN A 142 -16.65 -9.10 10.40
C ASN A 142 -15.97 -8.77 11.74
N LEU A 143 -15.59 -7.53 11.97
CA LEU A 143 -15.03 -7.05 13.24
C LEU A 143 -16.12 -6.56 14.20
N CYS A 144 -17.32 -6.21 13.69
CA CYS A 144 -18.37 -5.58 14.46
C CYS A 144 -19.23 -6.60 15.22
N SER A 145 -19.59 -6.24 16.44
CA SER A 145 -20.68 -6.81 17.23
C SER A 145 -21.89 -5.86 17.21
N ASN A 146 -23.02 -6.31 17.78
CA ASN A 146 -24.18 -5.44 17.95
C ASN A 146 -23.83 -4.26 18.86
N ASP A 147 -24.34 -3.09 18.50
CA ASP A 147 -24.16 -1.82 19.21
C ASP A 147 -22.73 -1.27 19.22
N ASP A 148 -21.82 -1.87 18.43
CA ASP A 148 -20.47 -1.34 18.26
C ASP A 148 -20.48 0.01 17.51
N VAL A 149 -19.51 0.85 17.89
CA VAL A 149 -19.18 2.10 17.22
C VAL A 149 -17.87 1.94 16.49
N ILE A 150 -17.93 2.10 15.17
CA ILE A 150 -16.74 2.14 14.31
C ILE A 150 -16.47 3.58 13.86
N ALA A 151 -15.25 4.04 14.08
CA ALA A 151 -14.79 5.32 13.59
C ALA A 151 -13.81 5.14 12.42
N PHE A 152 -13.97 5.97 11.39
CA PHE A 152 -13.05 6.13 10.28
C PHE A 152 -12.38 7.49 10.43
N ALA A 153 -11.06 7.52 10.62
CA ALA A 153 -10.34 8.74 10.98
C ALA A 153 -9.07 8.95 10.14
N SER A 154 -8.91 10.18 9.68
CA SER A 154 -7.68 10.70 9.08
C SER A 154 -7.60 12.22 9.28
N ASP A 155 -6.52 12.85 8.85
CA ASP A 155 -6.39 14.31 8.91
C ASP A 155 -6.95 14.94 7.62
N PRO A 156 -8.02 15.75 7.68
CA PRO A 156 -8.61 16.41 6.51
C PRO A 156 -7.65 17.36 5.77
N LYS A 157 -6.55 17.76 6.43
CA LYS A 157 -5.50 18.55 5.80
C LYS A 157 -4.83 17.81 4.62
N TYR A 158 -4.75 16.49 4.71
CA TYR A 158 -4.24 15.63 3.65
C TYR A 158 -5.41 15.09 2.83
N LYS A 159 -5.70 15.76 1.73
CA LYS A 159 -6.88 15.51 0.89
C LYS A 159 -6.97 14.06 0.41
N GLU A 160 -5.86 13.47 -0.05
CA GLU A 160 -5.82 12.07 -0.47
C GLU A 160 -6.19 11.14 0.68
N ASP A 161 -5.57 11.28 1.85
CA ASP A 161 -5.83 10.45 3.02
C ASP A 161 -7.30 10.56 3.46
N TRP A 162 -7.84 11.79 3.49
CA TRP A 162 -9.23 12.02 3.85
C TRP A 162 -10.21 11.31 2.92
N TYR A 163 -9.98 11.37 1.61
CA TYR A 163 -10.88 10.74 0.64
C TYR A 163 -10.68 9.22 0.52
N ASN A 164 -9.50 8.68 0.81
CA ASN A 164 -9.30 7.25 1.01
C ASN A 164 -10.13 6.76 2.22
N THR A 165 -10.05 7.47 3.35
CA THR A 165 -10.82 7.18 4.57
C THR A 165 -12.32 7.33 4.34
N LYS A 166 -12.75 8.43 3.70
CA LYS A 166 -14.15 8.69 3.37
C LYS A 166 -14.74 7.62 2.44
N TYR A 167 -13.96 7.14 1.47
CA TYR A 167 -14.41 6.07 0.57
C TYR A 167 -14.72 4.79 1.34
N LEU A 168 -13.87 4.41 2.29
CA LEU A 168 -14.11 3.25 3.16
C LEU A 168 -15.36 3.44 4.03
N TYR A 169 -15.52 4.63 4.62
CA TYR A 169 -16.70 4.97 5.41
C TYR A 169 -17.98 4.89 4.57
N ASP A 170 -18.01 5.54 3.41
CA ASP A 170 -19.19 5.56 2.53
C ASP A 170 -19.56 4.13 2.10
N ASN A 171 -18.56 3.33 1.72
CA ASN A 171 -18.74 1.93 1.33
C ASN A 171 -19.25 1.08 2.51
N PHE A 172 -18.72 1.28 3.72
CA PHE A 172 -19.20 0.60 4.92
C PHE A 172 -20.65 0.98 5.22
N MET A 173 -21.02 2.26 5.10
CA MET A 173 -22.38 2.75 5.32
C MET A 173 -23.42 2.10 4.39
N GLU A 174 -23.02 1.75 3.15
CA GLU A 174 -23.89 1.05 2.19
C GLU A 174 -24.18 -0.42 2.59
N HIS A 175 -23.30 -1.05 3.39
CA HIS A 175 -23.34 -2.49 3.65
C HIS A 175 -23.46 -2.86 5.14
N LYS A 176 -23.30 -1.90 6.06
CA LYS A 176 -23.22 -2.15 7.50
C LYS A 176 -24.48 -2.82 8.09
N PRO A 177 -24.33 -3.60 9.18
CA PRO A 177 -25.46 -4.07 9.97
C PRO A 177 -26.25 -2.89 10.57
N GLN A 178 -27.57 -3.09 10.76
CA GLN A 178 -28.45 -2.02 11.28
C GLN A 178 -28.04 -1.53 12.66
N ASN A 179 -27.57 -2.43 13.52
CA ASN A 179 -27.23 -2.16 14.93
C ASN A 179 -25.77 -1.69 15.12
N VAL A 180 -25.04 -1.38 14.05
CA VAL A 180 -23.69 -0.85 14.13
C VAL A 180 -23.70 0.64 13.79
N TYR A 181 -23.04 1.43 14.63
CA TYR A 181 -22.90 2.87 14.41
C TYR A 181 -21.57 3.17 13.73
N ALA A 182 -21.57 4.05 12.75
CA ALA A 182 -20.35 4.43 12.04
C ALA A 182 -20.21 5.96 11.99
N ILE A 183 -18.97 6.43 12.15
CA ILE A 183 -18.65 7.85 12.13
C ILE A 183 -17.40 8.11 11.30
N LEU A 184 -17.41 9.16 10.47
CA LEU A 184 -16.24 9.71 9.80
C LEU A 184 -15.81 10.97 10.52
N ILE A 185 -14.59 11.01 11.07
CA ILE A 185 -14.11 12.11 11.90
C ILE A 185 -12.63 12.46 11.62
N PRO A 186 -12.24 13.72 11.81
CA PRO A 186 -10.82 14.07 11.90
C PRO A 186 -10.12 13.36 13.06
N LEU A 187 -8.85 13.00 12.90
CA LEU A 187 -8.03 12.45 14.00
C LEU A 187 -8.01 13.35 15.25
N SER A 188 -8.06 14.68 15.05
CA SER A 188 -8.09 15.67 16.15
C SER A 188 -9.34 15.63 17.02
N GLU A 189 -10.40 14.93 16.56
CA GLU A 189 -11.64 14.75 17.32
C GLU A 189 -11.65 13.45 18.14
N LEU A 190 -10.54 12.73 18.20
CA LEU A 190 -10.35 11.58 19.08
C LEU A 190 -9.80 12.02 20.44
N GLU A 191 -10.33 11.45 21.51
CA GLU A 191 -9.79 11.54 22.87
C GLU A 191 -9.42 10.14 23.38
N VAL A 192 -8.23 10.02 23.97
CA VAL A 192 -7.69 8.74 24.45
C VAL A 192 -7.58 8.79 25.97
N PHE A 193 -8.26 7.87 26.64
CA PHE A 193 -8.25 7.70 28.09
C PHE A 193 -7.75 6.29 28.47
N ASP A 194 -7.60 6.02 29.76
CA ASP A 194 -7.10 4.73 30.26
C ASP A 194 -8.04 3.55 29.97
N ASP A 195 -9.31 3.82 29.78
CA ASP A 195 -10.35 2.80 29.56
C ASP A 195 -10.83 2.69 28.12
N GLY A 196 -10.44 3.61 27.22
CA GLY A 196 -10.87 3.58 25.83
C GLY A 196 -10.50 4.80 25.00
N VAL A 197 -10.94 4.77 23.75
CA VAL A 197 -10.90 5.88 22.80
C VAL A 197 -12.32 6.40 22.60
N TYR A 198 -12.49 7.70 22.60
CA TYR A 198 -13.79 8.38 22.57
C TYR A 198 -13.83 9.44 21.47
N VAL A 199 -15.04 9.77 21.04
CA VAL A 199 -15.30 10.95 20.22
C VAL A 199 -15.39 12.17 21.12
N LYS A 200 -14.61 13.19 20.80
CA LYS A 200 -14.55 14.44 21.57
C LYS A 200 -15.93 15.08 21.74
N ASN A 201 -16.20 15.59 22.95
CA ASN A 201 -17.42 16.28 23.31
C ASN A 201 -18.74 15.46 23.21
N ILE A 202 -18.72 14.17 22.93
CA ILE A 202 -19.95 13.38 22.76
C ILE A 202 -20.00 12.20 23.74
N ASP A 203 -18.94 11.90 24.47
CA ASP A 203 -18.81 10.75 25.38
C ASP A 203 -19.18 9.39 24.70
N GLN A 204 -18.90 9.31 23.38
CA GLN A 204 -19.16 8.11 22.59
C GLN A 204 -17.89 7.29 22.51
N LYS A 205 -17.89 6.12 23.16
CA LYS A 205 -16.78 5.17 23.10
C LYS A 205 -16.71 4.50 21.73
N ILE A 206 -15.48 4.35 21.22
CA ILE A 206 -15.17 3.71 19.94
C ILE A 206 -14.70 2.28 20.21
N ASN A 207 -15.29 1.29 19.54
CA ASN A 207 -14.93 -0.12 19.62
C ASN A 207 -13.94 -0.51 18.53
N ILE A 208 -14.09 0.07 17.33
CA ILE A 208 -13.24 -0.20 16.17
C ILE A 208 -12.81 1.14 15.57
N LEU A 209 -11.52 1.30 15.32
CA LEU A 209 -10.97 2.51 14.72
C LEU A 209 -10.16 2.16 13.46
N TYR A 210 -10.70 2.52 12.28
CA TYR A 210 -9.86 2.67 11.09
C TYR A 210 -9.14 4.01 11.15
N ARG A 211 -7.82 3.99 11.03
CA ARG A 211 -7.00 5.19 10.96
C ARG A 211 -6.13 5.20 9.71
N LEU A 212 -6.19 6.25 8.94
CA LEU A 212 -5.17 6.51 7.92
C LEU A 212 -4.13 7.47 8.50
N TYR A 213 -3.40 6.96 9.49
CA TYR A 213 -2.32 7.65 10.18
C TYR A 213 -1.25 6.63 10.59
N PRO A 214 0.00 6.80 10.13
CA PRO A 214 1.05 5.81 10.28
C PRO A 214 1.37 5.46 11.73
N THR A 215 1.51 4.17 12.02
CA THR A 215 1.85 3.69 13.38
C THR A 215 3.18 4.23 13.87
N GLU A 216 4.21 4.38 13.00
CA GLU A 216 5.51 4.95 13.37
C GLU A 216 5.46 6.44 13.74
N LEU A 217 4.39 7.14 13.37
CA LEU A 217 4.09 8.49 13.85
C LEU A 217 3.23 8.42 15.12
N LEU A 218 2.17 7.61 15.09
CA LEU A 218 1.24 7.43 16.22
C LEU A 218 1.97 7.13 17.52
N ILE A 219 2.95 6.24 17.54
CA ILE A 219 3.72 5.88 18.74
C ILE A 219 4.47 7.06 19.39
N LYS A 220 4.66 8.15 18.66
CA LYS A 220 5.35 9.36 19.13
C LYS A 220 4.37 10.43 19.63
N ASP A 221 3.09 10.26 19.35
CA ASP A 221 2.08 11.26 19.66
C ASP A 221 1.83 11.39 21.15
N LYS A 222 1.78 12.65 21.57
CA LYS A 222 1.52 13.06 22.94
C LYS A 222 0.47 14.18 22.95
N SER A 223 -0.32 14.22 23.99
CA SER A 223 -1.17 15.37 24.30
C SER A 223 -0.33 16.59 24.72
N ASN A 224 -0.97 17.74 24.83
CA ASN A 224 -0.30 19.00 25.22
C ASN A 224 0.37 18.95 26.60
N ASP A 225 -0.14 18.13 27.52
CA ASP A 225 0.42 17.87 28.84
C ASP A 225 1.47 16.74 28.86
N GLY A 226 1.79 16.16 27.69
CA GLY A 226 2.82 15.13 27.52
C GLY A 226 2.33 13.69 27.72
N TYR A 227 1.03 13.45 27.92
CA TYR A 227 0.47 12.10 27.99
C TYR A 227 0.64 11.36 26.66
N PRO A 228 1.17 10.10 26.64
CA PRO A 228 1.55 9.39 25.43
C PRO A 228 0.32 8.74 24.76
N ILE A 229 -0.54 9.56 24.15
CA ILE A 229 -1.82 9.14 23.56
C ILE A 229 -1.69 8.02 22.55
N GLY A 230 -0.66 8.07 21.69
CA GLY A 230 -0.46 7.05 20.66
C GLY A 230 -0.06 5.69 21.24
N MET A 231 0.86 5.70 22.21
CA MET A 231 1.24 4.46 22.92
C MET A 231 0.05 3.90 23.71
N LYS A 232 -0.74 4.77 24.34
CA LYS A 232 -1.94 4.35 25.06
C LYS A 232 -2.98 3.71 24.15
N MET A 233 -3.15 4.22 22.94
CA MET A 233 -4.05 3.62 21.94
C MET A 233 -3.60 2.21 21.57
N ILE A 234 -2.29 1.97 21.45
CA ILE A 234 -1.73 0.63 21.18
C ILE A 234 -1.94 -0.30 22.40
N GLU A 235 -1.74 0.19 23.64
CA GLU A 235 -2.02 -0.58 24.85
C GLU A 235 -3.49 -1.02 24.91
N LEU A 236 -4.42 -0.09 24.63
CA LEU A 236 -5.87 -0.37 24.59
C LEU A 236 -6.20 -1.43 23.54
N HIS A 237 -5.54 -1.41 22.38
CA HIS A 237 -5.67 -2.45 21.36
C HIS A 237 -5.15 -3.80 21.87
N ASN A 238 -3.96 -3.83 22.47
CA ASN A 238 -3.38 -5.05 23.02
C ASN A 238 -4.23 -5.66 24.16
N GLU A 239 -4.92 -4.82 24.91
CA GLU A 239 -5.86 -5.23 25.95
C GLU A 239 -7.23 -5.69 25.39
N GLY A 240 -7.50 -5.44 24.10
CA GLY A 240 -8.78 -5.74 23.45
C GLY A 240 -9.91 -4.78 23.81
N LYS A 241 -9.57 -3.55 24.27
CA LYS A 241 -10.54 -2.49 24.57
C LYS A 241 -10.95 -1.68 23.34
N ILE A 242 -10.14 -1.71 22.29
CA ILE A 242 -10.41 -1.17 20.95
C ILE A 242 -9.77 -2.08 19.91
N TYR A 243 -10.35 -2.16 18.72
CA TYR A 243 -9.69 -2.79 17.57
C TYR A 243 -9.20 -1.72 16.61
N LEU A 244 -7.89 -1.66 16.37
CA LEU A 244 -7.28 -0.78 15.37
C LEU A 244 -7.24 -1.46 14.01
N VAL A 245 -7.67 -0.80 12.96
CA VAL A 245 -7.52 -1.23 11.57
C VAL A 245 -6.54 -0.28 10.87
N ASN A 246 -5.37 -0.74 10.47
CA ASN A 246 -4.82 -2.06 10.66
C ASN A 246 -4.22 -2.19 12.08
N PRO A 247 -4.09 -3.43 12.59
CA PRO A 247 -3.42 -3.70 13.85
C PRO A 247 -1.99 -3.15 13.88
N PRO A 248 -1.44 -2.78 15.05
CA PRO A 248 -0.08 -2.25 15.16
C PRO A 248 1.02 -3.17 14.61
N GLU A 249 0.79 -4.49 14.58
CA GLU A 249 1.68 -5.49 13.97
C GLU A 249 1.91 -5.27 12.47
N ALA A 250 1.00 -4.57 11.81
CA ALA A 250 1.15 -4.17 10.41
C ALA A 250 2.39 -3.32 10.18
N LEU A 251 2.81 -2.50 11.16
CA LEU A 251 4.08 -1.76 11.12
C LEU A 251 5.29 -2.70 10.97
N ILE A 252 5.28 -3.84 11.67
CA ILE A 252 6.37 -4.84 11.55
C ILE A 252 6.33 -5.47 10.16
N MET A 253 5.14 -5.77 9.64
CA MET A 253 4.99 -6.40 8.34
C MET A 253 5.49 -5.52 7.18
N GLN A 254 5.30 -4.20 7.26
CA GLN A 254 5.79 -3.26 6.25
C GLN A 254 7.27 -2.85 6.42
N ASP A 255 7.92 -3.29 7.48
CA ASP A 255 9.34 -3.04 7.72
C ASP A 255 10.18 -3.65 6.58
N LYS A 256 10.98 -2.83 5.93
CA LYS A 256 11.79 -3.25 4.78
C LYS A 256 12.89 -4.27 5.12
N ARG A 257 13.05 -4.65 6.40
CA ARG A 257 13.89 -5.78 6.83
C ARG A 257 13.18 -7.14 6.69
N ILE A 258 11.86 -7.17 6.58
CA ILE A 258 11.09 -8.42 6.41
C ILE A 258 11.54 -9.23 5.18
N PRO A 259 11.77 -8.67 3.99
CA PRO A 259 12.35 -9.41 2.86
C PRO A 259 13.66 -10.14 3.19
N ALA A 260 14.59 -9.49 3.92
CA ALA A 260 15.83 -10.12 4.37
C ALA A 260 15.55 -11.28 5.34
N MET A 261 14.58 -11.13 6.25
CA MET A 261 14.17 -12.17 7.18
C MET A 261 13.53 -13.36 6.46
N LEU A 262 12.77 -13.14 5.40
CA LEU A 262 12.21 -14.22 4.57
C LEU A 262 13.33 -15.12 4.04
N HIS A 263 14.36 -14.54 3.42
CA HIS A 263 15.51 -15.31 2.93
C HIS A 263 16.27 -16.01 4.05
N TYR A 264 16.57 -15.28 5.14
CA TYR A 264 17.30 -15.84 6.28
C TYR A 264 16.60 -17.06 6.89
N LEU A 265 15.30 -16.95 7.18
CA LEU A 265 14.51 -18.04 7.76
C LEU A 265 14.35 -19.20 6.78
N ASN A 266 14.21 -18.90 5.49
CA ASN A 266 14.12 -19.91 4.45
C ASN A 266 15.38 -20.76 4.35
N ASP A 267 16.53 -20.10 4.26
CA ASP A 267 17.80 -20.78 3.95
C ASP A 267 18.42 -21.46 5.18
N LYS A 268 18.28 -20.86 6.35
CA LYS A 268 18.90 -21.37 7.58
C LYS A 268 18.03 -22.37 8.33
N TYR A 269 16.71 -22.19 8.31
CA TYR A 269 15.80 -22.95 9.17
C TYR A 269 14.77 -23.77 8.41
N CYS A 270 14.71 -23.71 7.08
CA CYS A 270 13.67 -24.36 6.28
C CYS A 270 12.26 -24.05 6.80
N PHE A 271 12.05 -22.81 7.23
CA PHE A 271 10.87 -22.37 7.99
C PHE A 271 9.57 -22.42 7.17
N TYR A 272 9.69 -22.31 5.86
CA TYR A 272 8.57 -22.21 4.94
C TYR A 272 8.28 -23.54 4.24
N SER A 273 7.03 -23.71 3.78
CA SER A 273 6.67 -24.80 2.88
C SER A 273 7.46 -24.70 1.57
N LYS A 274 7.53 -25.81 0.82
CA LYS A 274 8.19 -25.84 -0.49
C LYS A 274 7.68 -24.76 -1.43
N ARG A 275 6.35 -24.50 -1.44
CA ARG A 275 5.73 -23.47 -2.27
C ARG A 275 6.19 -22.08 -1.84
N GLU A 276 6.06 -21.73 -0.55
CA GLU A 276 6.51 -20.44 -0.03
C GLU A 276 8.00 -20.21 -0.29
N SER A 277 8.84 -21.22 -0.05
CA SER A 277 10.28 -21.17 -0.33
C SER A 277 10.58 -20.86 -1.79
N THR A 278 9.86 -21.49 -2.72
CA THR A 278 10.01 -21.24 -4.16
C THR A 278 9.62 -19.80 -4.52
N TYR A 279 8.53 -19.28 -3.94
CA TYR A 279 8.05 -17.92 -4.19
C TYR A 279 8.98 -16.87 -3.59
N ILE A 280 9.46 -17.07 -2.37
CA ILE A 280 10.46 -16.19 -1.73
C ILE A 280 11.69 -16.06 -2.64
N LYS A 281 12.27 -17.20 -3.05
CA LYS A 281 13.48 -17.21 -3.89
C LYS A 281 13.27 -16.54 -5.27
N LYS A 282 12.08 -16.68 -5.85
CA LYS A 282 11.80 -16.16 -7.18
C LYS A 282 11.40 -14.69 -7.17
N TYR A 283 10.56 -14.27 -6.24
CA TYR A 283 9.87 -12.99 -6.33
C TYR A 283 10.33 -11.93 -5.33
N VAL A 284 11.03 -12.34 -4.26
CA VAL A 284 11.56 -11.40 -3.25
C VAL A 284 13.02 -11.09 -3.56
N PRO A 285 13.39 -9.83 -3.79
CA PRO A 285 14.78 -9.44 -3.98
C PRO A 285 15.65 -9.76 -2.76
N PHE A 286 16.92 -10.09 -2.95
CA PHE A 286 17.84 -10.21 -1.84
C PHE A 286 18.04 -8.87 -1.16
N SER A 287 17.95 -8.88 0.18
CA SER A 287 18.06 -7.70 1.03
C SER A 287 18.98 -7.96 2.20
N GLY A 288 19.62 -6.92 2.72
CA GLY A 288 20.56 -7.04 3.85
C GLY A 288 20.87 -5.70 4.51
N LEU A 289 21.47 -5.75 5.68
CA LEU A 289 21.77 -4.57 6.49
C LEU A 289 23.02 -3.81 6.04
N SER A 290 23.79 -4.35 5.09
CA SER A 290 24.99 -3.69 4.57
C SER A 290 25.13 -3.87 3.07
N PHE A 291 25.74 -2.90 2.42
CA PHE A 291 26.04 -2.91 0.99
C PHE A 291 26.91 -4.13 0.62
N GLU A 292 27.95 -4.38 1.38
CA GLU A 292 28.87 -5.51 1.18
C GLU A 292 28.14 -6.86 1.34
N GLY A 293 27.20 -6.94 2.28
CA GLY A 293 26.37 -8.13 2.46
C GLY A 293 25.60 -8.50 1.20
N ILE A 294 25.05 -7.51 0.50
CA ILE A 294 24.33 -7.75 -0.76
C ILE A 294 25.29 -8.12 -1.89
N LEU A 295 26.46 -7.49 -1.98
CA LEU A 295 27.47 -7.85 -2.99
C LEU A 295 27.91 -9.33 -2.92
N ASN A 296 27.87 -9.93 -1.72
CA ASN A 296 28.28 -11.31 -1.50
C ASN A 296 27.21 -12.34 -1.90
N VAL A 297 25.92 -11.95 -1.91
CA VAL A 297 24.80 -12.87 -2.16
C VAL A 297 24.06 -12.62 -3.47
N SER A 298 24.21 -11.43 -4.06
CA SER A 298 23.53 -11.04 -5.29
C SER A 298 24.52 -10.74 -6.41
N SER A 299 24.19 -11.19 -7.62
CA SER A 299 24.89 -10.83 -8.86
C SER A 299 24.36 -9.56 -9.52
N ALA A 300 23.37 -8.87 -8.94
CA ALA A 300 22.80 -7.66 -9.48
C ALA A 300 23.87 -6.57 -9.69
N ASP A 301 23.80 -5.86 -10.83
CA ASP A 301 24.75 -4.79 -11.18
C ASP A 301 24.54 -3.53 -10.34
N LYS A 302 23.36 -3.38 -9.78
CA LYS A 302 22.94 -2.21 -9.00
C LYS A 302 22.33 -2.62 -7.68
N ILE A 303 22.53 -1.77 -6.69
CA ILE A 303 22.02 -1.94 -5.33
C ILE A 303 21.20 -0.70 -4.97
N ILE A 304 20.03 -0.90 -4.41
CA ILE A 304 19.17 0.15 -3.90
C ILE A 304 19.27 0.21 -2.37
N LYS A 305 19.47 1.41 -1.84
CA LYS A 305 19.45 1.73 -0.42
C LYS A 305 18.11 2.39 -0.10
N LYS A 306 17.38 1.87 0.90
CA LYS A 306 16.06 2.36 1.30
C LYS A 306 16.02 2.62 2.80
N PRO A 307 15.43 3.73 3.30
CA PRO A 307 15.09 3.84 4.72
C PRO A 307 14.10 2.73 5.12
N ILE A 308 14.24 2.18 6.33
CA ILE A 308 13.40 1.07 6.80
C ILE A 308 11.91 1.43 6.76
N TYR A 309 11.56 2.66 7.14
CA TYR A 309 10.18 3.21 7.13
C TYR A 309 10.01 4.36 6.14
N GLY A 310 10.79 4.40 5.05
CA GLY A 310 10.65 5.43 4.02
C GLY A 310 9.36 5.27 3.19
N ARG A 311 8.79 6.39 2.76
CA ARG A 311 7.58 6.49 1.93
C ARG A 311 7.85 7.33 0.70
N GLU A 312 7.06 7.15 -0.35
CA GLU A 312 7.06 8.00 -1.57
C GLU A 312 8.46 8.18 -2.18
N GLY A 313 9.28 7.13 -2.12
CA GLY A 313 10.64 7.17 -2.62
C GLY A 313 11.63 7.99 -1.77
N SER A 314 11.19 8.60 -0.64
CA SER A 314 12.04 9.45 0.20
C SER A 314 13.26 8.69 0.71
N GLY A 315 14.45 9.33 0.61
CA GLY A 315 15.72 8.80 1.11
C GLY A 315 16.27 7.59 0.35
N ILE A 316 15.69 7.23 -0.79
CA ILE A 316 16.16 6.11 -1.63
C ILE A 316 17.36 6.56 -2.47
N THR A 317 18.37 5.68 -2.58
CA THR A 317 19.53 5.87 -3.44
C THR A 317 19.86 4.57 -4.18
N ILE A 318 20.12 4.66 -5.48
CA ILE A 318 20.58 3.55 -6.33
C ILE A 318 22.07 3.72 -6.59
N TYR A 319 22.83 2.66 -6.35
CA TYR A 319 24.28 2.59 -6.55
C TYR A 319 24.66 1.55 -7.59
N ASP A 320 25.82 1.73 -8.25
CA ASP A 320 26.53 0.63 -8.91
C ASP A 320 27.30 -0.25 -7.89
N ARG A 321 27.92 -1.33 -8.35
CA ARG A 321 28.73 -2.20 -7.49
C ARG A 321 29.99 -1.53 -6.90
N ASN A 322 30.42 -0.40 -7.45
CA ASN A 322 31.54 0.39 -6.98
C ASN A 322 31.14 1.52 -6.02
N LYS A 323 29.89 1.54 -5.58
CA LYS A 323 29.28 2.59 -4.72
C LYS A 323 29.16 3.96 -5.38
N ASN A 324 29.21 4.06 -6.72
CA ASN A 324 28.87 5.30 -7.39
C ASN A 324 27.34 5.46 -7.40
N ILE A 325 26.88 6.67 -7.09
CA ILE A 325 25.44 7.00 -7.12
C ILE A 325 25.00 7.07 -8.58
N ILE A 326 23.96 6.28 -8.94
CA ILE A 326 23.32 6.29 -10.25
C ILE A 326 22.10 7.21 -10.23
N GLU A 327 21.29 7.10 -9.18
CA GLU A 327 20.08 7.91 -8.99
C GLU A 327 19.80 8.07 -7.48
N GLN A 328 19.32 9.23 -7.09
CA GLN A 328 18.95 9.53 -5.72
C GLN A 328 17.61 10.25 -5.71
N SER A 329 16.76 9.93 -4.75
CA SER A 329 15.50 10.63 -4.55
C SER A 329 15.73 12.10 -4.24
N THR A 330 14.92 12.97 -4.87
CA THR A 330 14.92 14.41 -4.59
C THR A 330 14.12 14.77 -3.34
N VAL A 331 13.25 13.87 -2.88
CA VAL A 331 12.51 14.01 -1.62
C VAL A 331 13.41 13.55 -0.49
N PHE A 332 14.15 14.48 0.10
CA PHE A 332 15.19 14.15 1.05
C PHE A 332 15.00 14.86 2.40
N ASN A 333 15.05 14.09 3.49
CA ASN A 333 15.24 14.60 4.85
C ASN A 333 16.72 14.40 5.24
N GLU A 334 17.53 15.36 4.96
CA GLU A 334 19.00 15.29 5.02
C GLU A 334 19.63 15.06 6.38
N ASN A 335 18.92 15.23 7.49
CA ASN A 335 19.59 15.38 8.78
C ASN A 335 19.06 14.51 9.91
N ASN A 336 18.66 13.29 9.64
CA ASN A 336 18.32 12.37 10.71
C ASN A 336 19.43 11.31 10.87
N GLU A 337 20.42 11.57 11.69
CA GLU A 337 21.55 10.68 12.00
C GLU A 337 21.13 9.28 12.50
N ASN A 338 19.85 9.12 12.84
CA ASN A 338 19.29 7.88 13.40
C ASN A 338 18.46 7.06 12.38
N VAL A 339 18.48 7.41 11.09
CA VAL A 339 17.76 6.64 10.08
C VAL A 339 18.47 5.32 9.78
N GLN A 340 17.80 4.21 10.05
CA GLN A 340 18.28 2.89 9.64
C GLN A 340 17.92 2.60 8.20
N TYR A 341 18.80 1.91 7.49
CA TYR A 341 18.65 1.60 6.07
C TYR A 341 18.76 0.10 5.82
N ILE A 342 18.06 -0.33 4.77
CA ILE A 342 18.22 -1.64 4.15
C ILE A 342 18.88 -1.47 2.78
N TYR A 343 19.68 -2.42 2.38
CA TYR A 343 20.24 -2.54 1.03
C TYR A 343 19.61 -3.74 0.35
N GLU A 344 19.28 -3.57 -0.93
CA GLU A 344 18.57 -4.59 -1.69
C GLU A 344 19.08 -4.61 -3.13
N GLU A 345 19.04 -5.76 -3.80
CA GLU A 345 19.30 -5.81 -5.23
C GLU A 345 18.31 -4.94 -6.00
N TYR A 346 18.81 -4.05 -6.85
CA TYR A 346 17.94 -3.24 -7.69
C TYR A 346 17.42 -4.07 -8.86
N ILE A 347 16.11 -4.06 -9.07
CA ILE A 347 15.46 -4.78 -10.17
C ILE A 347 15.41 -3.87 -11.39
N GLU A 348 16.19 -4.22 -12.42
CA GLU A 348 16.13 -3.53 -13.71
C GLU A 348 14.78 -3.74 -14.37
N GLN A 349 14.21 -2.66 -14.89
CA GLN A 349 12.89 -2.62 -15.50
C GLN A 349 12.97 -2.13 -16.94
N THR A 350 12.07 -2.61 -17.80
CA THR A 350 11.88 -2.06 -19.13
C THR A 350 11.05 -0.78 -19.04
N LYS A 351 11.48 0.27 -19.78
CA LYS A 351 10.69 1.50 -19.89
C LYS A 351 9.41 1.27 -20.67
N SER A 352 8.35 1.89 -20.20
CA SER A 352 7.05 1.94 -20.84
C SER A 352 6.72 3.37 -21.29
N SER A 353 5.85 3.51 -22.28
CA SER A 353 5.36 4.82 -22.73
C SER A 353 3.90 4.97 -22.38
N ILE A 354 3.54 6.14 -21.85
CA ILE A 354 2.15 6.50 -21.57
C ILE A 354 1.78 7.84 -22.20
N MET A 355 0.49 8.13 -22.24
CA MET A 355 -0.07 9.43 -22.59
C MET A 355 -0.73 10.05 -21.36
N THR A 356 -0.33 11.26 -20.97
CA THR A 356 -0.96 12.00 -19.87
C THR A 356 -2.34 12.54 -20.28
N ALA A 357 -3.12 13.01 -19.33
CA ALA A 357 -4.41 13.67 -19.60
C ALA A 357 -4.27 14.92 -20.49
N GLU A 358 -3.11 15.56 -20.46
CA GLU A 358 -2.75 16.72 -21.28
C GLU A 358 -2.23 16.33 -22.68
N ASN A 359 -2.34 15.05 -23.08
CA ASN A 359 -1.82 14.50 -24.35
C ASN A 359 -0.30 14.62 -24.53
N ILE A 360 0.44 14.53 -23.44
CA ILE A 360 1.90 14.51 -23.46
C ILE A 360 2.40 13.08 -23.32
N LYS A 361 3.24 12.62 -24.24
CA LYS A 361 3.86 11.30 -24.19
C LYS A 361 5.02 11.31 -23.22
N LEU A 362 4.99 10.41 -22.23
CA LEU A 362 6.06 10.20 -21.27
C LEU A 362 6.63 8.79 -21.40
N ASN A 363 7.92 8.64 -21.09
CA ASN A 363 8.60 7.34 -20.99
C ASN A 363 9.13 7.17 -19.56
N GLY A 364 8.86 6.02 -18.95
CA GLY A 364 9.22 5.78 -17.56
C GLY A 364 8.95 4.34 -17.16
N TYR A 365 8.64 4.13 -15.90
CA TYR A 365 8.57 2.82 -15.24
C TYR A 365 7.20 2.60 -14.62
N ILE A 366 6.76 1.33 -14.59
CA ILE A 366 5.44 0.94 -14.08
C ILE A 366 5.60 0.16 -12.78
N THR A 367 4.86 0.59 -11.76
CA THR A 367 4.63 -0.18 -10.53
C THR A 367 3.26 -0.84 -10.60
N TYR A 368 3.22 -2.14 -10.33
CA TYR A 368 2.02 -2.98 -10.26
C TYR A 368 1.68 -3.18 -8.79
N SER A 369 0.53 -2.74 -8.36
CA SER A 369 0.10 -2.87 -6.97
C SER A 369 -1.08 -3.82 -6.84
N VAL A 370 -1.05 -4.66 -5.81
CA VAL A 370 -2.13 -5.60 -5.47
C VAL A 370 -2.69 -5.24 -4.11
N PHE A 371 -4.00 -5.00 -4.04
CA PHE A 371 -4.70 -4.87 -2.77
C PHE A 371 -5.12 -6.24 -2.25
N LEU A 372 -4.87 -6.46 -0.97
CA LEU A 372 -5.26 -7.67 -0.23
C LEU A 372 -6.21 -7.30 0.91
N LEU A 373 -7.28 -8.07 1.04
CA LEU A 373 -8.23 -8.02 2.14
C LEU A 373 -8.05 -9.27 2.99
N ASN A 374 -7.66 -9.13 4.24
CA ASN A 374 -7.33 -10.24 5.14
C ASN A 374 -6.38 -11.28 4.51
N GLY A 375 -5.42 -10.81 3.72
CA GLY A 375 -4.43 -11.66 3.05
C GLY A 375 -4.84 -12.26 1.71
N GLU A 376 -6.04 -11.96 1.20
CA GLU A 376 -6.52 -12.40 -0.11
C GLU A 376 -6.48 -11.27 -1.12
N ALA A 377 -5.82 -11.48 -2.25
CA ALA A 377 -5.68 -10.52 -3.33
C ALA A 377 -7.00 -10.27 -4.05
N VAL A 378 -7.44 -9.01 -4.12
CA VAL A 378 -8.75 -8.65 -4.67
C VAL A 378 -8.70 -7.59 -5.76
N GLY A 379 -7.80 -6.62 -5.68
CA GLY A 379 -7.75 -5.44 -6.54
C GLY A 379 -6.37 -5.15 -7.11
N LEU A 380 -6.34 -4.43 -8.23
CA LEU A 380 -5.12 -3.97 -8.88
C LEU A 380 -5.10 -2.45 -8.94
N TYR A 381 -3.90 -1.89 -8.78
CA TYR A 381 -3.63 -0.48 -8.98
C TYR A 381 -2.32 -0.32 -9.75
N GLY A 382 -2.27 0.60 -10.70
CA GLY A 382 -1.09 0.87 -11.51
C GLY A 382 -0.53 2.26 -11.27
N ARG A 383 0.79 2.40 -11.11
CA ARG A 383 1.49 3.69 -11.08
C ARG A 383 2.53 3.77 -12.18
N PHE A 384 2.76 4.97 -12.66
CA PHE A 384 3.82 5.26 -13.62
C PHE A 384 4.63 6.46 -13.14
N ASP A 385 5.95 6.34 -13.18
CA ASP A 385 6.87 7.44 -12.92
C ASP A 385 7.93 7.53 -14.03
N VAL A 386 8.37 8.73 -14.35
CA VAL A 386 9.46 8.96 -15.31
C VAL A 386 10.81 8.53 -14.75
N ASN A 387 10.94 8.51 -13.43
CA ASN A 387 12.12 8.12 -12.66
C ASN A 387 12.06 6.64 -12.28
N LYS A 388 13.23 6.05 -12.02
CA LYS A 388 13.34 4.67 -11.50
C LYS A 388 12.82 4.55 -10.07
N ILE A 389 12.95 5.63 -9.30
CA ILE A 389 12.41 5.75 -7.95
C ILE A 389 11.03 6.38 -8.08
N CYS A 390 9.98 5.58 -7.82
CA CYS A 390 8.60 6.05 -7.86
C CYS A 390 8.34 7.01 -6.70
N GLY A 391 7.96 8.25 -7.02
CA GLY A 391 7.77 9.35 -6.08
C GLY A 391 6.33 9.85 -6.00
N VAL A 392 6.17 11.04 -5.41
CA VAL A 392 4.87 11.71 -5.17
C VAL A 392 4.15 12.13 -6.47
N GLU A 393 4.89 12.36 -7.55
CA GLU A 393 4.33 12.78 -8.84
C GLU A 393 3.94 11.58 -9.75
N ALA A 394 3.94 10.37 -9.21
CA ALA A 394 3.59 9.18 -9.97
C ALA A 394 2.14 9.25 -10.46
N LEU A 395 1.94 8.95 -11.75
CA LEU A 395 0.62 8.98 -12.37
C LEU A 395 -0.12 7.66 -12.14
N TRP A 396 -1.43 7.76 -11.93
CA TRP A 396 -2.30 6.59 -11.87
C TRP A 396 -2.60 6.04 -13.27
N LEU A 397 -2.39 4.72 -13.42
CA LEU A 397 -2.77 3.97 -14.61
C LEU A 397 -4.05 3.16 -14.32
N PRO A 398 -5.18 3.43 -14.98
CA PRO A 398 -6.37 2.60 -14.85
C PRO A 398 -6.11 1.20 -15.40
N ILE A 399 -6.70 0.19 -14.78
CA ILE A 399 -6.46 -1.21 -15.16
C ILE A 399 -7.34 -1.61 -16.35
N CYS A 400 -6.72 -2.13 -17.41
CA CYS A 400 -7.40 -2.72 -18.56
C CYS A 400 -7.05 -4.21 -18.68
N MET A 401 -8.05 -5.09 -18.52
CA MET A 401 -7.90 -6.53 -18.75
C MET A 401 -7.87 -6.81 -20.26
N THR A 402 -6.89 -7.60 -20.70
CA THR A 402 -6.73 -8.02 -22.10
C THR A 402 -6.73 -9.54 -22.19
N ASP A 403 -7.21 -10.10 -23.31
CA ASP A 403 -7.32 -11.56 -23.50
C ASP A 403 -6.00 -12.21 -23.97
N THR A 404 -5.08 -11.42 -24.51
CA THR A 404 -3.77 -11.89 -25.01
C THR A 404 -2.64 -11.05 -24.49
N LYS A 405 -1.43 -11.60 -24.39
CA LYS A 405 -0.19 -10.82 -24.17
C LYS A 405 -0.09 -9.82 -25.32
N GLY A 406 -0.57 -8.60 -25.06
CA GLY A 406 -0.67 -7.58 -26.07
C GLY A 406 0.70 -7.16 -26.57
N THR A 407 1.09 -7.63 -27.75
CA THR A 407 1.84 -6.77 -28.64
C THR A 407 1.02 -5.49 -28.72
N ILE A 408 1.62 -4.33 -28.46
CA ILE A 408 1.03 -3.01 -28.68
C ILE A 408 0.75 -2.91 -30.18
N THR A 409 -0.33 -3.55 -30.64
CA THR A 409 -0.94 -3.23 -31.91
C THR A 409 -1.58 -1.88 -31.67
N SER A 410 -0.87 -0.86 -32.17
CA SER A 410 -1.35 0.51 -32.24
C SER A 410 -2.86 0.51 -32.36
N ILE A 411 -3.53 1.26 -31.48
CA ILE A 411 -4.92 1.74 -31.63
C ILE A 411 -5.01 2.61 -32.93
N LYS A 412 -4.51 2.11 -34.04
CA LYS A 412 -4.54 2.78 -35.35
C LYS A 412 -5.72 2.37 -36.20
N ASN A 413 -6.51 1.36 -35.82
CA ASN A 413 -7.48 0.78 -36.74
C ASN A 413 -8.96 0.87 -36.34
N GLU A 414 -9.33 1.66 -35.32
CA GLU A 414 -10.76 1.94 -35.07
C GLU A 414 -11.16 3.41 -35.24
N PHE A 415 -10.26 4.26 -35.70
CA PHE A 415 -10.60 5.64 -36.06
C PHE A 415 -10.44 5.84 -37.58
N ASN A 416 -11.37 5.32 -38.37
CA ASN A 416 -11.57 5.80 -39.72
C ASN A 416 -12.20 7.21 -39.65
N PHE A 417 -11.37 8.21 -39.85
CA PHE A 417 -11.86 9.54 -40.20
C PHE A 417 -12.56 9.47 -41.56
N LYS A 418 -13.84 9.72 -41.58
CA LYS A 418 -14.56 10.27 -42.70
C LYS A 418 -15.07 11.66 -42.35
#